data_716ff59bbb185933d970216b531e82f6
#
_entry.id   716ff59bbb185933d970216b531e82f6
#
_cell.length_a   1.000
_cell.length_b   1.000
_cell.length_c   1.000
_cell.angle_alpha   90.00
_cell.angle_beta   90.00
_cell.angle_gamma   90.00
#
_symmetry.space_group_name_H-M   'P 1'
#
loop_
_entity.id
_entity.type
_entity.pdbx_description
1 polymer ?
#
loop_
_entity_poly.entity_id
_entity_poly.type
_entity_poly.pdbx_seq_one_letter_code
_entity_poly.pdbx_strand_id
1 'polypeptide(L)'
;MAGGGLRFTMRQLEYFVTVAEEGTMAAAAQAHHISQSAVSLAITELERALGVQLFMRRRSRGIELTGAARQVLPEVRSLLAHAGEVQSTARSLGQSVSGDLMLGCYPTLTPFLVPEILKRFPAEHPQVTIRLFEGSVAEMQARLLDGTCEMALMYDLGIGPEISVTLLFRMRPYVLLPAGHRLAVPGPISLAELRDEPMVMLDMPPSAEMFREVLAAGGVVPRVRFTTANFESVRSLVASGAGYSL
;
A
#
# COMPACT_ATOMS: atom_id res chain seq x y z
N MET A 1 -26.78 -4.46 -32.05
CA MET A 1 -25.68 -5.02 -31.23
C MET A 1 -26.31 -5.65 -30.01
N ALA A 2 -26.30 -6.97 -29.91
CA ALA A 2 -26.93 -7.70 -28.80
C ALA A 2 -26.11 -7.46 -27.55
N GLY A 3 -26.71 -6.78 -26.56
CA GLY A 3 -26.14 -6.60 -25.25
C GLY A 3 -25.99 -7.95 -24.53
N GLY A 4 -24.81 -8.54 -24.56
CA GLY A 4 -24.49 -9.70 -23.76
C GLY A 4 -24.44 -9.25 -22.30
N GLY A 5 -25.53 -9.51 -21.54
CA GLY A 5 -25.53 -9.27 -20.09
C GLY A 5 -24.41 -10.04 -19.40
N LEU A 6 -23.91 -9.51 -18.30
CA LEU A 6 -22.92 -10.17 -17.45
C LEU A 6 -23.45 -11.57 -17.07
N ARG A 7 -22.59 -12.59 -17.25
CA ARG A 7 -22.95 -13.99 -16.97
C ARG A 7 -22.52 -14.46 -15.58
N PHE A 8 -22.10 -13.53 -14.73
CA PHE A 8 -21.68 -13.79 -13.35
C PHE A 8 -22.32 -12.77 -12.41
N THR A 9 -22.28 -13.02 -11.12
CA THR A 9 -22.82 -12.15 -10.08
C THR A 9 -21.70 -11.57 -9.23
N MET A 10 -21.93 -10.41 -8.58
CA MET A 10 -21.00 -9.82 -7.60
C MET A 10 -20.66 -10.82 -6.48
N ARG A 11 -21.62 -11.59 -6.02
CA ARG A 11 -21.42 -12.59 -4.97
C ARG A 11 -20.48 -13.71 -5.37
N GLN A 12 -20.47 -14.12 -6.63
CA GLN A 12 -19.48 -15.07 -7.15
C GLN A 12 -18.09 -14.47 -7.19
N LEU A 13 -17.96 -13.19 -7.49
CA LEU A 13 -16.69 -12.46 -7.44
C LEU A 13 -16.17 -12.31 -6.00
N GLU A 14 -17.05 -12.01 -5.04
CA GLU A 14 -16.69 -11.97 -3.62
C GLU A 14 -16.14 -13.33 -3.14
N TYR A 15 -16.81 -14.42 -3.48
CA TYR A 15 -16.33 -15.76 -3.16
C TYR A 15 -14.97 -16.07 -3.79
N PHE A 16 -14.76 -15.65 -5.05
CA PHE A 16 -13.49 -15.82 -5.71
C PHE A 16 -12.34 -15.10 -4.96
N VAL A 17 -12.56 -13.83 -4.60
CA VAL A 17 -11.58 -13.06 -3.82
C VAL A 17 -11.30 -13.72 -2.48
N THR A 18 -12.34 -14.09 -1.73
CA THR A 18 -12.17 -14.72 -0.41
C THR A 18 -11.45 -16.07 -0.50
N VAL A 19 -11.76 -16.91 -1.50
CA VAL A 19 -11.02 -18.18 -1.71
C VAL A 19 -9.56 -17.92 -2.05
N ALA A 20 -9.26 -16.85 -2.81
CA ALA A 20 -7.89 -16.46 -3.14
C ALA A 20 -7.09 -16.01 -1.91
N GLU A 21 -7.73 -15.34 -0.96
CA GLU A 21 -7.13 -14.84 0.28
C GLU A 21 -6.98 -15.94 1.33
N GLU A 22 -8.01 -16.73 1.55
CA GLU A 22 -8.05 -17.78 2.56
C GLU A 22 -7.34 -19.09 2.13
N GLY A 23 -7.06 -19.25 0.84
CA GLY A 23 -6.38 -20.43 0.30
C GLY A 23 -7.20 -21.71 0.31
N THR A 24 -8.45 -21.70 0.82
CA THR A 24 -9.34 -22.87 0.83
C THR A 24 -10.81 -22.49 0.64
N MET A 25 -11.58 -23.40 -0.02
CA MET A 25 -13.04 -23.24 -0.16
C MET A 25 -13.76 -23.33 1.19
N ALA A 26 -13.20 -24.08 2.16
CA ALA A 26 -13.81 -24.25 3.47
C ALA A 26 -13.72 -22.96 4.31
N ALA A 27 -12.55 -22.31 4.33
CA ALA A 27 -12.36 -21.05 5.04
C ALA A 27 -13.21 -19.92 4.42
N ALA A 28 -13.26 -19.83 3.08
CA ALA A 28 -14.14 -18.89 2.40
C ALA A 28 -15.63 -19.15 2.73
N ALA A 29 -16.05 -20.39 2.80
CA ALA A 29 -17.42 -20.74 3.17
C ALA A 29 -17.75 -20.31 4.61
N GLN A 30 -16.79 -20.47 5.52
CA GLN A 30 -16.92 -20.02 6.91
C GLN A 30 -17.00 -18.49 6.99
N ALA A 31 -16.16 -17.76 6.26
CA ALA A 31 -16.17 -16.30 6.22
C ALA A 31 -17.52 -15.73 5.71
N HIS A 32 -18.15 -16.41 4.75
CA HIS A 32 -19.45 -16.02 4.20
C HIS A 32 -20.67 -16.69 4.86
N HIS A 33 -20.47 -17.50 5.93
CA HIS A 33 -21.53 -18.23 6.64
C HIS A 33 -22.41 -19.12 5.76
N ILE A 34 -21.79 -19.82 4.79
CA ILE A 34 -22.46 -20.74 3.86
C ILE A 34 -21.76 -22.11 3.81
N SER A 35 -22.32 -23.06 3.06
CA SER A 35 -21.67 -24.37 2.88
C SER A 35 -20.50 -24.30 1.90
N GLN A 36 -19.47 -25.13 2.11
CA GLN A 36 -18.36 -25.29 1.17
C GLN A 36 -18.82 -25.70 -0.22
N SER A 37 -19.87 -26.51 -0.32
CA SER A 37 -20.46 -26.91 -1.60
C SER A 37 -21.06 -25.74 -2.36
N ALA A 38 -21.66 -24.76 -1.66
CA ALA A 38 -22.19 -23.54 -2.27
C ALA A 38 -21.07 -22.65 -2.85
N VAL A 39 -19.96 -22.48 -2.10
CA VAL A 39 -18.78 -21.75 -2.62
C VAL A 39 -18.20 -22.48 -3.84
N SER A 40 -18.03 -23.81 -3.76
CA SER A 40 -17.47 -24.60 -4.87
C SER A 40 -18.34 -24.51 -6.13
N LEU A 41 -19.65 -24.55 -5.99
CA LEU A 41 -20.58 -24.38 -7.11
C LEU A 41 -20.48 -22.98 -7.72
N ALA A 42 -20.50 -21.96 -6.87
CA ALA A 42 -20.39 -20.56 -7.33
C ALA A 42 -19.07 -20.29 -8.08
N ILE A 43 -17.95 -20.83 -7.61
CA ILE A 43 -16.66 -20.75 -8.31
C ILE A 43 -16.71 -21.49 -9.65
N THR A 44 -17.27 -22.69 -9.70
CA THR A 44 -17.41 -23.43 -10.96
C THR A 44 -18.28 -22.69 -11.99
N GLU A 45 -19.36 -22.04 -11.55
CA GLU A 45 -20.20 -21.22 -12.41
C GLU A 45 -19.46 -19.97 -12.89
N LEU A 46 -18.69 -19.32 -12.02
CA LEU A 46 -17.86 -18.17 -12.38
C LEU A 46 -16.80 -18.55 -13.44
N GLU A 47 -16.09 -19.67 -13.22
CA GLU A 47 -15.11 -20.21 -14.19
C GLU A 47 -15.75 -20.47 -15.55
N ARG A 48 -16.97 -21.04 -15.56
CA ARG A 48 -17.73 -21.27 -16.78
C ARG A 48 -18.14 -19.96 -17.45
N ALA A 49 -18.57 -18.97 -16.67
CA ALA A 49 -18.96 -17.65 -17.19
C ALA A 49 -17.79 -16.88 -17.79
N LEU A 50 -16.60 -16.96 -17.16
CA LEU A 50 -15.38 -16.32 -17.62
C LEU A 50 -14.63 -17.13 -18.69
N GLY A 51 -14.94 -18.43 -18.86
CA GLY A 51 -14.28 -19.32 -19.80
C GLY A 51 -12.86 -19.71 -19.43
N VAL A 52 -12.46 -19.52 -18.16
CA VAL A 52 -11.12 -19.83 -17.64
C VAL A 52 -11.21 -20.52 -16.28
N GLN A 53 -10.24 -21.40 -15.99
CA GLN A 53 -10.08 -21.92 -14.64
C GLN A 53 -9.39 -20.88 -13.75
N LEU A 54 -9.94 -20.67 -12.55
CA LEU A 54 -9.39 -19.74 -11.57
C LEU A 54 -8.52 -20.46 -10.56
N PHE A 55 -8.85 -21.69 -10.21
CA PHE A 55 -8.16 -22.47 -9.20
C PHE A 55 -7.69 -23.81 -9.74
N MET A 56 -6.54 -24.27 -9.24
CA MET A 56 -6.03 -25.63 -9.43
C MET A 56 -5.84 -26.34 -8.10
N ARG A 57 -6.21 -27.64 -8.04
CA ARG A 57 -5.97 -28.48 -6.86
C ARG A 57 -4.58 -29.10 -6.95
N ARG A 58 -3.76 -28.91 -5.93
CA ARG A 58 -2.51 -29.65 -5.74
C ARG A 58 -2.64 -30.65 -4.60
N ARG A 59 -2.23 -31.90 -4.86
CA ARG A 59 -2.36 -33.04 -3.91
C ARG A 59 -1.75 -32.80 -2.52
N SER A 60 -0.83 -31.83 -2.36
CA SER A 60 -0.11 -31.58 -1.10
C SER A 60 -0.19 -30.13 -0.57
N ARG A 61 -0.82 -29.19 -1.28
CA ARG A 61 -0.79 -27.75 -0.95
C ARG A 61 -2.16 -27.04 -1.00
N GLY A 62 -3.26 -27.77 -1.10
CA GLY A 62 -4.57 -27.15 -1.15
C GLY A 62 -4.95 -26.57 -2.52
N ILE A 63 -5.50 -25.37 -2.54
CA ILE A 63 -5.96 -24.69 -3.74
C ILE A 63 -4.97 -23.55 -4.07
N GLU A 64 -4.53 -23.50 -5.33
CA GLU A 64 -3.66 -22.44 -5.83
C GLU A 64 -4.34 -21.69 -6.99
N LEU A 65 -4.07 -20.38 -7.08
CA LEU A 65 -4.50 -19.56 -8.20
C LEU A 65 -3.82 -20.00 -9.51
N THR A 66 -4.58 -20.06 -10.60
CA THR A 66 -4.03 -20.22 -11.94
C THR A 66 -3.32 -18.92 -12.42
N GLY A 67 -2.61 -18.98 -13.54
CA GLY A 67 -2.07 -17.77 -14.18
C GLY A 67 -3.17 -16.80 -14.58
N ALA A 68 -4.28 -17.30 -15.12
CA ALA A 68 -5.45 -16.49 -15.47
C ALA A 68 -6.09 -15.83 -14.23
N ALA A 69 -6.22 -16.57 -13.13
CA ALA A 69 -6.76 -16.02 -11.89
C ALA A 69 -5.92 -14.87 -11.34
N ARG A 70 -4.58 -14.98 -11.38
CA ARG A 70 -3.69 -13.90 -10.95
C ARG A 70 -3.82 -12.63 -11.79
N GLN A 71 -4.17 -12.74 -13.06
CA GLN A 71 -4.43 -11.58 -13.93
C GLN A 71 -5.81 -10.97 -13.68
N VAL A 72 -6.82 -11.80 -13.44
CA VAL A 72 -8.22 -11.34 -13.25
C VAL A 72 -8.49 -10.84 -11.84
N LEU A 73 -7.78 -11.32 -10.83
CA LEU A 73 -8.03 -10.99 -9.43
C LEU A 73 -7.96 -9.48 -9.12
N PRO A 74 -6.98 -8.71 -9.61
CA PRO A 74 -6.96 -7.25 -9.40
C PRO A 74 -8.18 -6.56 -10.01
N GLU A 75 -8.58 -6.95 -11.21
CA GLU A 75 -9.77 -6.40 -11.90
C GLU A 75 -11.07 -6.68 -11.13
N VAL A 76 -11.17 -7.89 -10.58
CA VAL A 76 -12.33 -8.27 -9.75
C VAL A 76 -12.38 -7.47 -8.46
N ARG A 77 -11.23 -7.27 -7.81
CA ARG A 77 -11.14 -6.43 -6.60
C ARG A 77 -11.53 -4.99 -6.89
N SER A 78 -11.02 -4.41 -7.98
CA SER A 78 -11.36 -3.07 -8.42
C SER A 78 -12.86 -2.93 -8.68
N LEU A 79 -13.50 -3.92 -9.33
CA LEU A 79 -14.93 -3.91 -9.58
C LEU A 79 -15.76 -3.97 -8.29
N LEU A 80 -15.36 -4.82 -7.33
CA LEU A 80 -16.01 -4.92 -6.03
C LEU A 80 -15.84 -3.64 -5.20
N ALA A 81 -14.68 -3.02 -5.24
CA ALA A 81 -14.43 -1.72 -4.61
C ALA A 81 -15.33 -0.62 -5.20
N HIS A 82 -15.42 -0.53 -6.53
CA HIS A 82 -16.34 0.39 -7.20
C HIS A 82 -17.82 0.16 -6.84
N ALA A 83 -18.23 -1.10 -6.71
CA ALA A 83 -19.58 -1.41 -6.24
C ALA A 83 -19.82 -0.94 -4.80
N GLY A 84 -18.81 -1.06 -3.94
CA GLY A 84 -18.80 -0.50 -2.58
C GLY A 84 -18.92 1.03 -2.57
N GLU A 85 -18.21 1.73 -3.46
CA GLU A 85 -18.30 3.19 -3.62
C GLU A 85 -19.71 3.65 -4.03
N VAL A 86 -20.35 2.93 -4.94
CA VAL A 86 -21.74 3.21 -5.33
C VAL A 86 -22.67 3.11 -4.13
N GLN A 87 -22.53 2.07 -3.31
CA GLN A 87 -23.31 1.93 -2.07
C GLN A 87 -23.02 3.04 -1.06
N SER A 88 -21.75 3.40 -0.89
CA SER A 88 -21.30 4.47 0.00
C SER A 88 -21.87 5.83 -0.45
N THR A 89 -21.76 6.14 -1.74
CA THR A 89 -22.32 7.36 -2.33
C THR A 89 -23.85 7.42 -2.14
N ALA A 90 -24.54 6.32 -2.38
CA ALA A 90 -26.00 6.26 -2.17
C ALA A 90 -26.39 6.48 -0.70
N ARG A 91 -25.59 5.97 0.25
CA ARG A 91 -25.80 6.19 1.69
C ARG A 91 -25.47 7.63 2.09
N SER A 92 -24.45 8.24 1.54
CA SER A 92 -24.05 9.62 1.84
C SER A 92 -25.04 10.66 1.35
N LEU A 93 -25.86 10.35 0.35
CA LEU A 93 -26.96 11.19 -0.09
C LEU A 93 -28.09 11.30 0.96
N GLY A 94 -28.07 10.46 2.00
CA GLY A 94 -29.09 10.42 3.05
C GLY A 94 -28.63 10.81 4.44
N GLN A 95 -27.39 10.60 4.87
CA GLN A 95 -26.86 10.91 6.22
C GLN A 95 -25.37 10.60 6.35
N SER A 96 -24.72 11.10 7.41
CA SER A 96 -23.32 11.01 7.85
C SER A 96 -22.40 10.00 7.15
N VAL A 97 -21.21 10.48 6.79
CA VAL A 97 -20.08 9.65 6.27
C VAL A 97 -19.79 8.51 7.26
N SER A 98 -19.90 7.26 6.81
CA SER A 98 -19.71 6.07 7.65
C SER A 98 -19.09 4.93 6.84
N GLY A 99 -18.34 4.06 7.49
CA GLY A 99 -17.72 2.87 6.89
C GLY A 99 -16.27 2.70 7.29
N ASP A 100 -15.60 1.74 6.66
CA ASP A 100 -14.15 1.51 6.83
C ASP A 100 -13.37 2.31 5.77
N LEU A 101 -12.28 2.93 6.17
CA LEU A 101 -11.33 3.62 5.29
C LEU A 101 -9.97 2.96 5.47
N MET A 102 -9.42 2.35 4.43
CA MET A 102 -8.05 1.89 4.39
C MET A 102 -7.14 3.03 3.95
N LEU A 103 -6.38 3.58 4.88
CA LEU A 103 -5.41 4.64 4.64
C LEU A 103 -4.01 4.04 4.49
N GLY A 104 -3.43 4.14 3.31
CA GLY A 104 -2.02 3.84 3.09
C GLY A 104 -1.14 5.00 3.57
N CYS A 105 0.01 4.71 4.16
CA CYS A 105 0.99 5.74 4.48
C CYS A 105 2.41 5.22 4.30
N TYR A 106 3.27 6.03 3.66
CA TYR A 106 4.68 5.69 3.57
C TYR A 106 5.33 5.76 4.96
N PRO A 107 6.11 4.76 5.40
CA PRO A 107 6.55 4.62 6.80
C PRO A 107 7.27 5.84 7.38
N THR A 108 8.02 6.60 6.57
CA THR A 108 8.69 7.81 7.06
C THR A 108 7.75 9.00 7.25
N LEU A 109 6.55 8.96 6.69
CA LEU A 109 5.51 9.99 6.85
C LEU A 109 4.57 9.68 8.02
N THR A 110 4.36 8.39 8.32
CA THR A 110 3.42 7.93 9.34
C THR A 110 3.59 8.64 10.68
N PRO A 111 4.79 8.71 11.30
CA PRO A 111 4.94 9.32 12.62
C PRO A 111 4.56 10.80 12.69
N PHE A 112 4.57 11.48 11.55
CA PHE A 112 4.34 12.94 11.48
C PHE A 112 2.90 13.29 11.06
N LEU A 113 2.28 12.51 10.19
CA LEU A 113 0.98 12.83 9.60
C LEU A 113 -0.18 12.07 10.24
N VAL A 114 -0.01 10.76 10.45
CA VAL A 114 -1.10 9.89 10.87
C VAL A 114 -1.63 10.20 12.26
N PRO A 115 -0.82 10.50 13.29
CA PRO A 115 -1.34 10.81 14.62
C PRO A 115 -2.30 12.00 14.64
N GLU A 116 -2.02 13.05 13.88
CA GLU A 116 -2.90 14.23 13.81
C GLU A 116 -4.20 13.92 13.06
N ILE A 117 -4.12 13.13 11.99
CA ILE A 117 -5.30 12.65 11.24
C ILE A 117 -6.19 11.81 12.15
N LEU A 118 -5.61 10.80 12.83
CA LEU A 118 -6.36 9.90 13.69
C LEU A 118 -6.95 10.58 14.94
N LYS A 119 -6.35 11.69 15.36
CA LYS A 119 -6.87 12.50 16.46
C LYS A 119 -8.08 13.35 16.05
N ARG A 120 -8.05 13.96 14.87
CA ARG A 120 -9.06 14.92 14.41
C ARG A 120 -10.21 14.27 13.65
N PHE A 121 -9.90 13.39 12.71
CA PHE A 121 -10.88 12.84 11.79
C PHE A 121 -12.04 12.08 12.49
N PRO A 122 -11.80 11.21 13.51
CA PRO A 122 -12.89 10.52 14.21
C PRO A 122 -13.81 11.46 15.02
N ALA A 123 -13.33 12.64 15.41
CA ALA A 123 -14.16 13.62 16.08
C ALA A 123 -15.21 14.25 15.15
N GLU A 124 -14.86 14.41 13.87
CA GLU A 124 -15.73 14.97 12.83
C GLU A 124 -16.58 13.88 12.15
N HIS A 125 -16.03 12.65 12.06
CA HIS A 125 -16.63 11.49 11.39
C HIS A 125 -16.64 10.23 12.28
N PRO A 126 -17.40 10.19 13.37
CA PRO A 126 -17.35 9.12 14.38
C PRO A 126 -17.81 7.74 13.88
N GLN A 127 -18.46 7.69 12.73
CA GLN A 127 -18.93 6.43 12.12
C GLN A 127 -17.95 5.88 11.07
N VAL A 128 -16.76 6.49 10.91
CA VAL A 128 -15.71 5.99 10.03
C VAL A 128 -14.64 5.29 10.85
N THR A 129 -14.33 4.05 10.48
CA THR A 129 -13.20 3.30 11.03
C THR A 129 -12.01 3.43 10.09
N ILE A 130 -10.90 3.99 10.57
CA ILE A 130 -9.67 4.06 9.78
C ILE A 130 -8.79 2.86 10.09
N ARG A 131 -8.41 2.15 9.04
CA ARG A 131 -7.37 1.10 9.08
C ARG A 131 -6.13 1.61 8.38
N LEU A 132 -4.97 1.50 9.04
CA LEU A 132 -3.70 1.96 8.50
C LEU A 132 -2.95 0.79 7.83
N PHE A 133 -2.46 1.05 6.63
CA PHE A 133 -1.49 0.21 5.94
C PHE A 133 -0.18 0.99 5.74
N GLU A 134 0.94 0.40 6.13
CA GLU A 134 2.26 0.96 5.89
C GLU A 134 3.03 0.07 4.92
N GLY A 135 3.62 0.68 3.90
CA GLY A 135 4.35 -0.06 2.87
C GLY A 135 5.13 0.83 1.91
N SER A 136 5.76 0.20 0.95
CA SER A 136 6.45 0.88 -0.16
C SER A 136 5.46 1.60 -1.09
N VAL A 137 5.98 2.53 -1.91
CA VAL A 137 5.17 3.20 -2.94
C VAL A 137 4.55 2.17 -3.90
N ALA A 138 5.28 1.13 -4.29
CA ALA A 138 4.77 0.09 -5.18
C ALA A 138 3.62 -0.71 -4.56
N GLU A 139 3.71 -1.08 -3.28
CA GLU A 139 2.63 -1.78 -2.57
C GLU A 139 1.39 -0.90 -2.41
N MET A 140 1.58 0.39 -2.11
CA MET A 140 0.47 1.34 -2.02
C MET A 140 -0.21 1.53 -3.37
N GLN A 141 0.56 1.70 -4.46
CA GLN A 141 0.00 1.79 -5.81
C GLN A 141 -0.80 0.53 -6.18
N ALA A 142 -0.26 -0.65 -5.91
CA ALA A 142 -0.97 -1.90 -6.16
C ALA A 142 -2.31 -1.96 -5.42
N ARG A 143 -2.33 -1.55 -4.15
CA ARG A 143 -3.55 -1.54 -3.32
C ARG A 143 -4.56 -0.45 -3.71
N LEU A 144 -4.09 0.71 -4.18
CA LEU A 144 -4.96 1.74 -4.74
C LEU A 144 -5.63 1.25 -6.03
N LEU A 145 -4.86 0.60 -6.91
CA LEU A 145 -5.37 0.10 -8.20
C LEU A 145 -6.30 -1.10 -8.04
N ASP A 146 -6.07 -1.96 -7.06
CA ASP A 146 -6.95 -3.11 -6.81
C ASP A 146 -8.12 -2.78 -5.86
N GLY A 147 -8.21 -1.53 -5.40
CA GLY A 147 -9.29 -1.04 -4.53
C GLY A 147 -9.25 -1.58 -3.10
N THR A 148 -8.16 -2.18 -2.64
CA THR A 148 -7.97 -2.58 -1.23
C THR A 148 -7.46 -1.44 -0.36
N CYS A 149 -7.14 -0.30 -0.96
CA CYS A 149 -6.81 0.95 -0.28
C CYS A 149 -7.48 2.10 -1.04
N GLU A 150 -8.19 2.97 -0.35
CA GLU A 150 -8.92 4.08 -0.97
C GLU A 150 -8.06 5.34 -1.10
N MET A 151 -7.11 5.52 -0.19
CA MET A 151 -6.27 6.71 -0.13
C MET A 151 -4.89 6.37 0.41
N ALA A 152 -3.85 7.01 -0.13
CA ALA A 152 -2.50 6.85 0.40
C ALA A 152 -1.76 8.19 0.53
N LEU A 153 -1.01 8.34 1.61
CA LEU A 153 -0.06 9.42 1.85
C LEU A 153 1.34 8.91 1.50
N MET A 154 1.91 9.41 0.43
CA MET A 154 3.21 8.96 -0.06
C MET A 154 3.98 10.09 -0.75
N TYR A 155 5.25 9.86 -1.02
CA TYR A 155 6.04 10.77 -1.84
C TYR A 155 5.63 10.64 -3.30
N ASP A 156 5.61 11.77 -4.01
CA ASP A 156 5.38 11.83 -5.46
C ASP A 156 6.66 11.37 -6.20
N LEU A 157 6.92 10.08 -6.12
CA LEU A 157 8.11 9.44 -6.70
C LEU A 157 7.68 8.16 -7.42
N GLY A 158 7.63 8.21 -8.76
CA GLY A 158 7.30 7.05 -9.59
C GLY A 158 5.85 6.58 -9.47
N ILE A 159 4.91 7.51 -9.26
CA ILE A 159 3.48 7.20 -9.23
C ILE A 159 2.97 7.03 -10.66
N GLY A 160 2.24 5.95 -10.91
CA GLY A 160 1.64 5.64 -12.20
C GLY A 160 0.53 6.62 -12.60
N PRO A 161 0.28 6.79 -13.91
CA PRO A 161 -0.69 7.77 -14.41
C PRO A 161 -2.15 7.41 -14.09
N GLU A 162 -2.42 6.18 -13.68
CA GLU A 162 -3.76 5.70 -13.32
C GLU A 162 -4.21 6.18 -11.92
N ILE A 163 -3.27 6.73 -11.13
CA ILE A 163 -3.54 7.18 -9.76
C ILE A 163 -3.70 8.69 -9.77
N SER A 164 -4.82 9.17 -9.24
CA SER A 164 -5.06 10.60 -9.04
C SER A 164 -4.20 11.13 -7.90
N VAL A 165 -3.42 12.16 -8.15
CA VAL A 165 -2.48 12.74 -7.18
C VAL A 165 -2.90 14.15 -6.79
N THR A 166 -2.95 14.42 -5.48
CA THR A 166 -3.10 15.76 -4.93
C THR A 166 -1.86 16.13 -4.13
N LEU A 167 -1.14 17.16 -4.56
CA LEU A 167 0.03 17.65 -3.85
C LEU A 167 -0.40 18.38 -2.57
N LEU A 168 -0.04 17.85 -1.41
CA LEU A 168 -0.35 18.46 -0.12
C LEU A 168 0.70 19.52 0.25
N PHE A 169 1.97 19.18 0.17
CA PHE A 169 3.08 20.09 0.48
C PHE A 169 4.39 19.59 -0.13
N ARG A 170 5.41 20.46 -0.17
CA ARG A 170 6.77 20.12 -0.60
C ARG A 170 7.67 20.06 0.61
N MET A 171 8.47 18.99 0.71
CA MET A 171 9.47 18.80 1.75
C MET A 171 10.87 18.96 1.16
N ARG A 172 11.77 19.51 1.95
CA ARG A 172 13.21 19.47 1.66
C ARG A 172 13.82 18.31 2.43
N PRO A 173 14.76 17.55 1.85
CA PRO A 173 15.47 16.53 2.60
C PRO A 173 16.28 17.17 3.73
N TYR A 174 16.36 16.48 4.85
CA TYR A 174 17.18 16.85 5.99
C TYR A 174 18.34 15.86 6.11
N VAL A 175 19.48 16.36 6.62
CA VAL A 175 20.58 15.51 7.04
C VAL A 175 20.34 15.10 8.48
N LEU A 176 20.22 13.81 8.72
CA LEU A 176 20.17 13.24 10.06
C LEU A 176 21.59 12.98 10.55
N LEU A 177 21.97 13.58 11.69
CA LEU A 177 23.31 13.52 12.27
C LEU A 177 23.25 13.06 13.72
N PRO A 178 24.33 12.43 14.24
CA PRO A 178 24.47 12.18 15.66
C PRO A 178 24.46 13.48 16.47
N ALA A 179 23.94 13.43 17.69
CA ALA A 179 24.06 14.55 18.60
C ALA A 179 25.56 14.87 18.84
N GLY A 180 25.94 16.15 18.71
CA GLY A 180 27.34 16.59 18.88
C GLY A 180 28.23 16.40 17.64
N HIS A 181 27.67 15.97 16.50
CA HIS A 181 28.42 15.95 15.25
C HIS A 181 28.87 17.37 14.86
N ARG A 182 30.06 17.51 14.25
CA ARG A 182 30.60 18.82 13.84
C ARG A 182 29.69 19.63 12.91
N LEU A 183 28.88 18.94 12.10
CA LEU A 183 27.90 19.55 11.20
C LEU A 183 26.50 19.74 11.83
N ALA A 184 26.28 19.32 13.07
CA ALA A 184 25.01 19.47 13.77
C ALA A 184 24.85 20.91 14.31
N VAL A 185 24.96 21.88 13.43
CA VAL A 185 24.76 23.32 13.71
C VAL A 185 23.53 23.83 12.96
N PRO A 186 22.85 24.86 13.46
CA PRO A 186 21.70 25.45 12.73
C PRO A 186 22.10 25.96 11.36
N GLY A 187 21.36 25.56 10.33
CA GLY A 187 21.55 26.04 8.97
C GLY A 187 21.63 24.93 7.93
N PRO A 188 21.72 25.28 6.64
CA PRO A 188 21.91 24.32 5.57
C PRO A 188 23.33 23.73 5.60
N ILE A 189 23.41 22.42 5.37
CA ILE A 189 24.68 21.69 5.26
C ILE A 189 25.02 21.57 3.78
N SER A 190 26.27 21.88 3.41
CA SER A 190 26.76 21.61 2.08
C SER A 190 26.94 20.10 1.89
N LEU A 191 26.39 19.54 0.82
CA LEU A 191 26.55 18.10 0.54
C LEU A 191 28.02 17.69 0.43
N ALA A 192 28.90 18.58 -0.02
CA ALA A 192 30.34 18.32 -0.10
C ALA A 192 30.97 17.99 1.26
N GLU A 193 30.41 18.50 2.36
CA GLU A 193 30.91 18.23 3.71
C GLU A 193 30.59 16.80 4.20
N LEU A 194 29.67 16.10 3.51
CA LEU A 194 29.27 14.73 3.80
C LEU A 194 30.13 13.68 3.07
N ARG A 195 31.02 14.12 2.17
CA ARG A 195 31.79 13.23 1.27
C ARG A 195 32.56 12.12 2.02
N ASP A 196 33.20 12.48 3.11
CA ASP A 196 34.07 11.57 3.86
C ASP A 196 33.35 10.94 5.08
N GLU A 197 32.10 11.38 5.33
CA GLU A 197 31.32 10.88 6.44
C GLU A 197 30.69 9.52 6.11
N PRO A 198 30.68 8.56 7.05
CA PRO A 198 30.00 7.30 6.84
C PRO A 198 28.47 7.49 6.76
N MET A 199 27.82 6.81 5.82
CA MET A 199 26.38 6.89 5.63
C MET A 199 25.67 5.62 6.11
N VAL A 200 24.53 5.82 6.79
CA VAL A 200 23.51 4.81 7.05
C VAL A 200 22.42 5.01 5.99
N MET A 201 22.28 4.05 5.06
CA MET A 201 21.35 4.14 3.95
C MET A 201 20.02 3.49 4.31
N LEU A 202 18.93 4.23 4.12
CA LEU A 202 17.58 3.64 4.08
C LEU A 202 17.40 2.96 2.72
N ASP A 203 17.43 1.64 2.70
CA ASP A 203 17.27 0.82 1.48
C ASP A 203 15.79 0.44 1.29
N MET A 204 14.99 1.44 1.03
CA MET A 204 13.57 1.31 0.72
C MET A 204 13.29 2.13 -0.55
N PRO A 205 12.89 1.48 -1.64
CA PRO A 205 12.49 2.21 -2.85
C PRO A 205 11.28 3.12 -2.63
N PRO A 206 11.26 4.34 -3.18
CA PRO A 206 12.29 4.97 -4.02
C PRO A 206 13.31 5.81 -3.24
N SER A 207 13.31 5.79 -1.89
CA SER A 207 14.15 6.66 -1.06
C SER A 207 15.65 6.48 -1.31
N ALA A 208 16.09 5.22 -1.48
CA ALA A 208 17.51 4.94 -1.70
C ALA A 208 18.03 5.57 -3.01
N GLU A 209 17.25 5.50 -4.07
CA GLU A 209 17.56 6.11 -5.37
C GLU A 209 17.60 7.62 -5.25
N MET A 210 16.56 8.21 -4.65
CA MET A 210 16.46 9.66 -4.45
C MET A 210 17.64 10.19 -3.62
N PHE A 211 18.05 9.49 -2.56
CA PHE A 211 19.20 9.91 -1.74
C PHE A 211 20.50 9.88 -2.54
N ARG A 212 20.71 8.85 -3.38
CA ARG A 212 21.87 8.79 -4.28
C ARG A 212 21.85 9.93 -5.30
N GLU A 213 20.70 10.23 -5.87
CA GLU A 213 20.54 11.35 -6.83
C GLU A 213 20.81 12.70 -6.17
N VAL A 214 20.25 12.96 -5.00
CA VAL A 214 20.49 14.21 -4.24
C VAL A 214 21.98 14.39 -3.94
N LEU A 215 22.66 13.34 -3.45
CA LEU A 215 24.09 13.40 -3.15
C LEU A 215 24.93 13.55 -4.42
N ALA A 216 24.58 12.85 -5.50
CA ALA A 216 25.27 12.95 -6.79
C ALA A 216 25.14 14.34 -7.41
N ALA A 217 23.97 15.00 -7.27
CA ALA A 217 23.78 16.40 -7.69
C ALA A 217 24.71 17.38 -6.95
N GLY A 218 25.12 17.03 -5.71
CA GLY A 218 26.12 17.75 -4.94
C GLY A 218 27.56 17.28 -5.19
N GLY A 219 27.80 16.41 -6.17
CA GLY A 219 29.13 15.84 -6.47
C GLY A 219 29.66 14.88 -5.39
N VAL A 220 28.74 14.25 -4.64
CA VAL A 220 29.08 13.34 -3.53
C VAL A 220 28.69 11.91 -3.88
N VAL A 221 29.65 11.00 -3.80
CA VAL A 221 29.40 9.55 -3.79
C VAL A 221 29.36 9.11 -2.32
N PRO A 222 28.20 8.64 -1.80
CA PRO A 222 28.08 8.31 -0.40
C PRO A 222 28.93 7.11 -0.01
N ARG A 223 29.61 7.23 1.13
CA ARG A 223 30.34 6.12 1.76
C ARG A 223 29.37 5.30 2.62
N VAL A 224 28.55 4.45 1.96
CA VAL A 224 27.56 3.62 2.68
C VAL A 224 28.26 2.60 3.56
N ARG A 225 28.03 2.67 4.87
CA ARG A 225 28.58 1.75 5.87
C ARG A 225 27.55 0.73 6.34
N PHE A 226 26.29 1.15 6.45
CA PHE A 226 25.18 0.32 6.86
C PHE A 226 23.99 0.56 5.95
N THR A 227 23.21 -0.49 5.72
CA THR A 227 22.00 -0.46 4.90
C THR A 227 20.89 -1.17 5.66
N THR A 228 19.70 -0.57 5.72
CA THR A 228 18.51 -1.16 6.34
C THR A 228 17.26 -0.63 5.68
N ALA A 229 16.22 -1.45 5.56
CA ALA A 229 14.90 -1.04 5.08
C ALA A 229 14.01 -0.45 6.20
N ASN A 230 14.50 -0.43 7.44
CA ASN A 230 13.72 0.05 8.58
C ASN A 230 14.16 1.45 9.00
N PHE A 231 13.25 2.41 8.93
CA PHE A 231 13.49 3.82 9.24
C PHE A 231 13.91 4.05 10.70
N GLU A 232 13.33 3.35 11.67
CA GLU A 232 13.69 3.47 13.07
C GLU A 232 15.11 2.91 13.33
N SER A 233 15.50 1.86 12.60
CA SER A 233 16.88 1.37 12.63
C SER A 233 17.87 2.42 12.10
N VAL A 234 17.52 3.14 11.02
CA VAL A 234 18.34 4.27 10.54
C VAL A 234 18.52 5.30 11.63
N ARG A 235 17.43 5.76 12.26
CA ARG A 235 17.48 6.77 13.34
C ARG A 235 18.34 6.31 14.50
N SER A 236 18.16 5.06 14.95
CA SER A 236 18.93 4.49 16.07
C SER A 236 20.42 4.37 15.75
N LEU A 237 20.77 3.92 14.54
CA LEU A 237 22.16 3.82 14.10
C LEU A 237 22.82 5.20 14.00
N VAL A 238 22.13 6.19 13.45
CA VAL A 238 22.63 7.56 13.41
C VAL A 238 22.80 8.12 14.84
N ALA A 239 21.82 7.95 15.70
CA ALA A 239 21.88 8.40 17.08
C ALA A 239 23.06 7.77 17.86
N SER A 240 23.43 6.51 17.52
CA SER A 240 24.58 5.82 18.12
C SER A 240 25.94 6.26 17.55
N GLY A 241 25.97 7.17 16.58
CA GLY A 241 27.22 7.64 15.97
C GLY A 241 27.71 6.79 14.81
N ALA A 242 26.88 5.92 14.23
CA ALA A 242 27.29 5.04 13.13
C ALA A 242 27.53 5.77 11.80
N GLY A 243 27.00 6.99 11.67
CA GLY A 243 27.12 7.82 10.47
C GLY A 243 25.98 8.80 10.34
N TYR A 244 25.83 9.41 9.15
CA TYR A 244 24.71 10.26 8.80
C TYR A 244 23.68 9.52 7.94
N SER A 245 22.47 10.09 7.80
CA SER A 245 21.46 9.69 6.81
C SER A 245 20.75 10.92 6.24
N LEU A 246 19.90 10.70 5.24
CA LEU A 246 19.00 11.70 4.67
C LEU A 246 17.56 11.38 5.00
#